data_20cee7ca436dd0caabe6e2a89585f9b6
#
_entry.id   20cee7ca436dd0caabe6e2a89585f9b6
#
_cell.length_a   1.000
_cell.length_b   1.000
_cell.length_c   1.000
_cell.angle_alpha   90.00
_cell.angle_beta   90.00
_cell.angle_gamma   90.00
#
_symmetry.space_group_name_H-M   'P 1'
#
loop_
_entity.id
_entity.type
_entity.pdbx_description
1 polymer ?
#
loop_
_entity_poly.entity_id
_entity_poly.type
_entity_poly.pdbx_seq_one_letter_code
_entity_poly.pdbx_strand_id
1 'polypeptide(L)'
;TNWSAEEVGYAPENNGMCGTEDGWAWEAGESDAKLTDHGWFWHNGEKPMSAERLFRMYLETVGRNSTLILNCPPGPDGRLPEADVTVLKEFGVMLKSRLGNDLARKAKIQATNTRQAGRKRNYGVKHLTDGKTLTYWATDDDVKTATLTLTWSRPQTVRYVDLMEHIRRGQRVRAFHIE
;
A
#
# COMPACT_ATOMS: atom_id res chain seq x y z
N THR A 1 2.25 -10.50 5.52
CA THR A 1 1.93 -11.00 6.86
C THR A 1 0.59 -11.71 6.79
N ASN A 2 0.51 -12.96 7.28
CA ASN A 2 -0.76 -13.67 7.39
C ASN A 2 -1.44 -13.22 8.68
N TRP A 3 -2.69 -12.80 8.59
CA TRP A 3 -3.50 -12.45 9.75
C TRP A 3 -4.38 -13.64 10.08
N SER A 4 -4.51 -14.00 11.35
CA SER A 4 -5.57 -14.90 11.78
C SER A 4 -6.85 -14.10 12.00
N ALA A 5 -8.01 -14.67 11.66
CA ALA A 5 -9.31 -14.05 11.89
C ALA A 5 -9.57 -13.72 13.38
N GLU A 6 -8.92 -14.42 14.27
CA GLU A 6 -9.04 -14.24 15.73
C GLU A 6 -8.31 -12.99 16.23
N GLU A 7 -7.40 -12.44 15.44
CA GLU A 7 -6.54 -11.32 15.86
C GLU A 7 -6.84 -10.02 15.12
N VAL A 8 -7.74 -10.04 14.15
CA VAL A 8 -8.17 -8.82 13.46
C VAL A 8 -8.82 -7.87 14.46
N GLY A 9 -8.15 -6.75 14.71
CA GLY A 9 -8.60 -5.72 15.63
C GLY A 9 -8.24 -5.91 17.11
N TYR A 10 -7.55 -6.99 17.49
CA TYR A 10 -7.25 -7.28 18.89
C TYR A 10 -5.78 -7.57 19.23
N ALA A 11 -4.87 -7.31 18.34
CA ALA A 11 -3.45 -7.46 18.65
C ALA A 11 -2.90 -6.16 19.28
N PRO A 12 -2.87 -6.04 20.62
CA PRO A 12 -2.45 -4.81 21.28
C PRO A 12 -0.99 -4.46 21.00
N GLU A 13 -0.17 -5.45 20.69
CA GLU A 13 1.25 -5.27 20.41
C GLU A 13 1.50 -4.66 19.01
N ASN A 14 0.59 -4.86 18.07
CA ASN A 14 0.73 -4.37 16.70
C ASN A 14 -0.43 -3.47 16.23
N ASN A 15 -1.40 -3.18 17.10
CA ASN A 15 -2.59 -2.36 16.82
C ASN A 15 -3.36 -2.80 15.56
N GLY A 16 -3.35 -4.08 15.23
CA GLY A 16 -3.98 -4.58 14.01
C GLY A 16 -3.28 -4.16 12.70
N MET A 17 -2.10 -3.55 12.77
CA MET A 17 -1.38 -3.04 11.59
C MET A 17 -0.49 -4.09 10.92
N CYS A 18 -0.25 -5.21 11.57
CA CYS A 18 0.49 -6.35 11.04
C CYS A 18 -0.15 -7.65 11.50
N GLY A 19 0.03 -8.72 10.76
CA GLY A 19 -0.44 -10.04 11.16
C GLY A 19 0.56 -10.79 12.01
N THR A 20 0.25 -12.03 12.31
CA THR A 20 1.12 -12.96 13.03
C THR A 20 1.94 -13.80 12.05
N GLU A 21 3.15 -14.24 12.47
CA GLU A 21 4.04 -15.04 11.61
C GLU A 21 3.43 -16.40 11.26
N ASP A 22 2.64 -16.97 12.15
CA ASP A 22 1.97 -18.28 12.07
C ASP A 22 0.50 -18.20 11.65
N GLY A 23 0.02 -17.03 11.28
CA GLY A 23 -1.35 -16.83 10.81
C GLY A 23 -1.71 -17.73 9.62
N TRP A 24 -2.85 -18.42 9.71
CA TRP A 24 -3.32 -19.38 8.70
C TRP A 24 -4.17 -18.75 7.59
N ALA A 25 -4.70 -17.57 7.82
CA ALA A 25 -5.50 -16.80 6.85
C ALA A 25 -5.00 -15.36 6.76
N TRP A 26 -5.16 -14.77 5.58
CA TRP A 26 -4.94 -13.34 5.39
C TRP A 26 -6.29 -12.63 5.32
N GLU A 27 -6.43 -11.60 6.13
CA GLU A 27 -7.57 -10.68 6.08
C GLU A 27 -7.06 -9.24 5.96
N ALA A 28 -7.75 -8.44 5.15
CA ALA A 28 -7.42 -7.04 5.01
C ALA A 28 -7.78 -6.29 6.29
N GLY A 29 -6.80 -5.61 6.90
CA GLY A 29 -7.08 -4.71 8.00
C GLY A 29 -7.86 -3.49 7.53
N GLU A 30 -8.77 -2.98 8.36
CA GLU A 30 -9.44 -1.71 8.17
C GLU A 30 -8.93 -0.71 9.20
N SER A 31 -8.55 0.47 8.72
CA SER A 31 -8.11 1.58 9.56
C SER A 31 -9.15 2.65 9.52
N ASP A 32 -9.89 2.79 10.60
CA ASP A 32 -10.91 3.80 10.75
C ASP A 32 -10.32 5.09 11.30
N ALA A 33 -10.57 6.20 10.64
CA ALA A 33 -9.97 7.49 10.97
C ALA A 33 -10.97 8.63 10.76
N LYS A 34 -10.70 9.75 11.42
CA LYS A 34 -11.50 10.97 11.31
C LYS A 34 -10.74 12.03 10.52
N LEU A 35 -11.45 12.79 9.69
CA LEU A 35 -10.89 13.94 9.00
C LEU A 35 -10.57 15.10 9.97
N THR A 36 -11.32 15.20 11.06
CA THR A 36 -11.19 16.25 12.09
C THR A 36 -10.64 15.69 13.40
N ASP A 37 -10.07 16.53 14.25
CA ASP A 37 -9.46 16.10 15.51
C ASP A 37 -10.48 15.83 16.63
N HIS A 38 -11.71 16.29 16.50
CA HIS A 38 -12.78 16.05 17.49
C HIS A 38 -13.50 14.71 17.27
N GLY A 39 -14.77 14.65 17.63
CA GLY A 39 -15.58 13.43 17.55
C GLY A 39 -15.85 12.89 16.13
N TRP A 40 -16.72 11.91 16.07
CA TRP A 40 -17.16 11.30 14.82
C TRP A 40 -18.23 12.09 14.08
N PHE A 41 -18.84 13.04 14.77
CA PHE A 41 -19.90 13.90 14.27
C PHE A 41 -19.42 15.32 14.09
N TRP A 42 -20.13 16.09 13.30
CA TRP A 42 -19.82 17.49 13.07
C TRP A 42 -19.95 18.35 14.36
N HIS A 43 -19.01 19.25 14.52
CA HIS A 43 -19.04 20.29 15.54
C HIS A 43 -18.72 21.66 14.92
N ASN A 44 -19.35 22.71 15.43
CA ASN A 44 -19.09 24.05 14.93
C ASN A 44 -17.67 24.51 15.25
N GLY A 45 -16.99 25.05 14.26
CA GLY A 45 -15.61 25.55 14.42
C GLY A 45 -14.51 24.49 14.31
N GLU A 46 -14.85 23.23 14.04
CA GLU A 46 -13.88 22.18 13.75
C GLU A 46 -13.07 22.48 12.48
N LYS A 47 -11.83 22.01 12.50
CA LYS A 47 -10.94 22.11 11.36
C LYS A 47 -10.48 20.70 10.93
N PRO A 48 -10.42 20.45 9.62
CA PRO A 48 -9.86 19.22 9.12
C PRO A 48 -8.34 19.17 9.37
N MET A 49 -7.79 17.96 9.48
CA MET A 49 -6.36 17.78 9.44
C MET A 49 -5.78 18.21 8.09
N SER A 50 -4.49 18.50 8.03
CA SER A 50 -3.85 18.93 6.79
C SER A 50 -3.78 17.79 5.75
N ALA A 51 -3.74 18.14 4.47
CA ALA A 51 -3.55 17.18 3.38
C ALA A 51 -2.25 16.36 3.53
N GLU A 52 -1.19 16.95 4.11
CA GLU A 52 0.06 16.24 4.40
C GLU A 52 -0.10 15.18 5.49
N ARG A 53 -0.90 15.45 6.52
CA ARG A 53 -1.23 14.46 7.56
C ARG A 53 -2.06 13.32 6.99
N LEU A 54 -3.05 13.62 6.13
CA LEU A 54 -3.83 12.62 5.40
C LEU A 54 -2.95 11.76 4.50
N PHE A 55 -2.00 12.37 3.79
CA PHE A 55 -1.08 11.63 2.94
C PHE A 55 -0.19 10.68 3.75
N ARG A 56 0.31 11.10 4.92
CA ARG A 56 1.07 10.24 5.82
C ARG A 56 0.21 9.08 6.31
N MET A 57 -1.01 9.36 6.75
CA MET A 57 -1.97 8.34 7.17
C MET A 57 -2.25 7.33 6.04
N TYR A 58 -2.41 7.81 4.81
CA TYR A 58 -2.57 6.95 3.64
C TYR A 58 -1.38 5.99 3.44
N LEU A 59 -0.14 6.48 3.56
CA LEU A 59 1.04 5.62 3.46
C LEU A 59 1.12 4.59 4.60
N GLU A 60 0.69 4.96 5.79
CA GLU A 60 0.70 4.09 6.98
C GLU A 60 -0.41 3.04 6.98
N THR A 61 -1.50 3.27 6.24
CA THR A 61 -2.65 2.38 6.14
C THR A 61 -2.68 1.67 4.79
N VAL A 62 -3.10 2.35 3.74
CA VAL A 62 -3.21 1.79 2.38
C VAL A 62 -1.84 1.35 1.86
N GLY A 63 -0.79 2.12 2.12
CA GLY A 63 0.58 1.76 1.78
C GLY A 63 1.11 0.51 2.50
N ARG A 64 0.41 0.05 3.53
CA ARG A 64 0.70 -1.20 4.27
C ARG A 64 -0.38 -2.26 4.08
N ASN A 65 -1.13 -2.16 2.98
CA ASN A 65 -2.15 -3.16 2.60
C ASN A 65 -3.37 -3.21 3.54
N SER A 66 -3.73 -2.07 4.16
CA SER A 66 -4.96 -1.87 4.91
C SER A 66 -5.95 -1.02 4.12
N THR A 67 -7.23 -1.09 4.44
CA THR A 67 -8.24 -0.17 3.93
C THR A 67 -8.33 1.05 4.83
N LEU A 68 -8.26 2.26 4.27
CA LEU A 68 -8.53 3.49 5.01
C LEU A 68 -10.01 3.86 4.89
N ILE A 69 -10.72 3.86 6.00
CA ILE A 69 -12.07 4.39 6.14
C ILE A 69 -11.95 5.77 6.78
N LEU A 70 -12.18 6.82 5.98
CA LEU A 70 -12.06 8.19 6.46
C LEU A 70 -13.44 8.79 6.71
N ASN A 71 -13.76 9.00 7.97
CA ASN A 71 -14.98 9.68 8.37
C ASN A 71 -14.92 11.18 8.08
N CYS A 72 -15.87 11.67 7.31
CA CYS A 72 -16.05 13.09 6.96
C CYS A 72 -17.45 13.53 7.38
N PRO A 73 -17.63 14.11 8.57
CA PRO A 73 -18.96 14.42 9.10
C PRO A 73 -19.60 15.58 8.33
N PRO A 74 -20.85 15.41 7.82
CA PRO A 74 -21.56 16.50 7.17
C PRO A 74 -22.04 17.53 8.19
N GLY A 75 -22.10 18.79 7.78
CA GLY A 75 -22.70 19.87 8.56
C GLY A 75 -24.21 19.77 8.67
N PRO A 76 -24.86 20.71 9.39
CA PRO A 76 -26.31 20.70 9.63
C PRO A 76 -27.16 20.79 8.35
N ASP A 77 -26.58 21.30 7.26
CA ASP A 77 -27.20 21.38 5.94
C ASP A 77 -27.03 20.09 5.10
N GLY A 78 -26.43 19.05 5.67
CA GLY A 78 -26.16 17.78 5.01
C GLY A 78 -24.98 17.80 4.03
N ARG A 79 -24.20 18.88 3.99
CA ARG A 79 -23.02 19.02 3.12
C ARG A 79 -21.74 18.93 3.92
N LEU A 80 -20.66 18.53 3.25
CA LEU A 80 -19.34 18.65 3.85
C LEU A 80 -18.96 20.13 3.96
N PRO A 81 -18.36 20.54 5.09
CA PRO A 81 -17.79 21.88 5.24
C PRO A 81 -16.80 22.21 4.11
N GLU A 82 -16.75 23.46 3.67
CA GLU A 82 -15.89 23.86 2.56
C GLU A 82 -14.41 23.63 2.86
N ALA A 83 -13.99 23.80 4.12
CA ALA A 83 -12.63 23.51 4.57
C ALA A 83 -12.27 22.03 4.36
N ASP A 84 -13.21 21.11 4.67
CA ASP A 84 -13.02 19.68 4.50
C ASP A 84 -12.88 19.33 3.02
N VAL A 85 -13.77 19.87 2.17
CA VAL A 85 -13.72 19.69 0.72
C VAL A 85 -12.40 20.19 0.14
N THR A 86 -11.89 21.30 0.62
CA THR A 86 -10.61 21.88 0.19
C THR A 86 -9.46 20.94 0.51
N VAL A 87 -9.35 20.49 1.76
CA VAL A 87 -8.29 19.56 2.18
C VAL A 87 -8.37 18.22 1.44
N LEU A 88 -9.56 17.68 1.23
CA LEU A 88 -9.74 16.43 0.47
C LEU A 88 -9.30 16.59 -0.99
N LYS A 89 -9.55 17.73 -1.62
CA LYS A 89 -9.05 18.03 -2.98
C LYS A 89 -7.54 18.15 -3.00
N GLU A 90 -6.93 18.85 -2.05
CA GLU A 90 -5.47 18.96 -1.92
C GLU A 90 -4.83 17.59 -1.71
N PHE A 91 -5.41 16.76 -0.86
CA PHE A 91 -4.98 15.39 -0.65
C PHE A 91 -5.05 14.57 -1.95
N GLY A 92 -6.14 14.66 -2.71
CA GLY A 92 -6.28 13.99 -4.00
C GLY A 92 -5.23 14.44 -5.03
N VAL A 93 -4.92 15.74 -5.09
CA VAL A 93 -3.83 16.27 -5.92
C VAL A 93 -2.49 15.72 -5.48
N MET A 94 -2.26 15.65 -4.17
CA MET A 94 -1.02 15.12 -3.59
C MET A 94 -0.81 13.64 -3.91
N LEU A 95 -1.84 12.79 -3.75
CA LEU A 95 -1.81 11.39 -4.15
C LEU A 95 -1.44 11.24 -5.63
N LYS A 96 -2.13 11.97 -6.50
CA LYS A 96 -1.88 11.91 -7.94
C LYS A 96 -0.47 12.38 -8.32
N SER A 97 0.02 13.46 -7.72
CA SER A 97 1.33 14.01 -8.04
C SER A 97 2.49 13.20 -7.49
N ARG A 98 2.33 12.59 -6.31
CA ARG A 98 3.40 11.84 -5.63
C ARG A 98 3.43 10.35 -6.02
N LEU A 99 2.25 9.72 -6.21
CA LEU A 99 2.13 8.29 -6.44
C LEU A 99 1.58 7.92 -7.83
N GLY A 100 1.04 8.87 -8.59
CA GLY A 100 0.37 8.60 -9.86
C GLY A 100 1.27 8.22 -11.02
N ASN A 101 2.59 8.32 -10.90
CA ASN A 101 3.54 7.98 -11.95
C ASN A 101 4.40 6.77 -11.55
N ASP A 102 4.00 5.61 -12.00
CA ASP A 102 4.75 4.37 -11.82
C ASP A 102 5.98 4.34 -12.74
N LEU A 103 7.13 4.67 -12.19
CA LEU A 103 8.42 4.69 -12.91
C LEU A 103 8.88 3.26 -13.29
N ALA A 104 8.50 2.24 -12.52
CA ALA A 104 8.91 0.86 -12.75
C ALA A 104 8.37 0.32 -14.08
N ARG A 105 7.20 0.77 -14.54
CA ARG A 105 6.63 0.41 -15.85
C ARG A 105 7.49 0.84 -17.04
N LYS A 106 8.37 1.83 -16.84
CA LYS A 106 9.26 2.37 -17.88
C LYS A 106 10.68 1.84 -17.76
N ALA A 107 10.96 1.02 -16.76
CA ALA A 107 12.25 0.43 -16.53
C ALA A 107 12.42 -0.88 -17.31
N LYS A 108 13.66 -1.16 -17.73
CA LYS A 108 14.06 -2.51 -18.06
C LYS A 108 14.32 -3.24 -16.75
N ILE A 109 13.59 -4.32 -16.50
CA ILE A 109 13.67 -5.09 -15.26
C ILE A 109 14.41 -6.40 -15.54
N GLN A 110 15.37 -6.73 -14.69
CA GLN A 110 16.10 -7.99 -14.71
C GLN A 110 16.06 -8.61 -13.31
N ALA A 111 16.06 -9.93 -13.24
CA ALA A 111 16.13 -10.68 -12.00
C ALA A 111 17.29 -11.68 -12.07
N THR A 112 17.96 -11.92 -10.98
CA THR A 112 19.02 -12.94 -10.89
C THR A 112 18.49 -14.36 -10.98
N ASN A 113 17.20 -14.56 -10.65
CA ASN A 113 16.51 -15.83 -10.79
C ASN A 113 15.04 -15.60 -11.15
N THR A 114 14.48 -16.52 -11.93
CA THR A 114 13.06 -16.50 -12.32
C THR A 114 12.55 -17.91 -12.43
N ARG A 115 11.52 -18.24 -11.68
CA ARG A 115 10.88 -19.55 -11.70
C ARG A 115 10.37 -19.90 -13.10
N GLN A 116 10.68 -21.12 -13.55
CA GLN A 116 10.29 -21.63 -14.86
C GLN A 116 10.70 -20.71 -16.03
N ALA A 117 11.89 -20.08 -15.94
CA ALA A 117 12.44 -19.30 -17.03
C ALA A 117 12.44 -20.10 -18.35
N GLY A 118 12.10 -19.45 -19.47
CA GLY A 118 12.02 -20.09 -20.78
C GLY A 118 10.75 -20.90 -21.06
N ARG A 119 9.88 -21.14 -20.09
CA ARG A 119 8.60 -21.80 -20.31
C ARG A 119 7.51 -20.81 -20.76
N LYS A 120 6.49 -21.29 -21.49
CA LYS A 120 5.36 -20.47 -21.95
C LYS A 120 4.61 -19.82 -20.79
N ARG A 121 4.42 -20.56 -19.69
CA ARG A 121 3.91 -20.03 -18.42
C ARG A 121 5.09 -19.95 -17.45
N ASN A 122 5.55 -18.76 -17.18
CA ASN A 122 6.63 -18.49 -16.24
C ASN A 122 6.22 -17.36 -15.29
N TYR A 123 7.00 -17.23 -14.22
CA TYR A 123 6.84 -16.20 -13.20
C TYR A 123 7.84 -15.06 -13.44
N GLY A 124 7.81 -14.53 -14.67
CA GLY A 124 8.79 -13.58 -15.16
C GLY A 124 8.63 -12.17 -14.62
N VAL A 125 9.69 -11.38 -14.72
CA VAL A 125 9.75 -9.98 -14.25
C VAL A 125 8.71 -9.07 -14.90
N LYS A 126 8.16 -9.43 -16.07
CA LYS A 126 7.05 -8.70 -16.70
C LYS A 126 5.80 -8.59 -15.81
N HIS A 127 5.64 -9.49 -14.86
CA HIS A 127 4.51 -9.51 -13.93
C HIS A 127 4.66 -8.54 -12.75
N LEU A 128 5.84 -7.94 -12.56
CA LEU A 128 6.07 -6.95 -11.52
C LEU A 128 5.32 -5.64 -11.77
N THR A 129 5.06 -5.32 -13.04
CA THR A 129 4.49 -4.01 -13.44
C THR A 129 3.31 -4.12 -14.41
N ASP A 130 2.73 -5.31 -14.57
CA ASP A 130 1.60 -5.53 -15.49
C ASP A 130 0.24 -5.06 -14.95
N GLY A 131 0.19 -4.62 -13.67
CA GLY A 131 -1.01 -4.13 -13.02
C GLY A 131 -2.03 -5.21 -12.66
N LYS A 132 -1.63 -6.49 -12.66
CA LYS A 132 -2.52 -7.63 -12.39
C LYS A 132 -2.20 -8.26 -11.04
N THR A 133 -3.17 -8.32 -10.16
CA THR A 133 -3.02 -8.91 -8.81
C THR A 133 -2.87 -10.44 -8.81
N LEU A 134 -3.19 -11.12 -9.92
CA LEU A 134 -3.11 -12.58 -10.03
C LEU A 134 -1.81 -13.07 -10.67
N THR A 135 -1.00 -12.18 -11.21
CA THR A 135 0.29 -12.48 -11.80
C THR A 135 1.39 -11.96 -10.89
N TYR A 136 2.51 -12.66 -10.81
CA TYR A 136 3.63 -12.28 -9.96
C TYR A 136 4.95 -12.85 -10.49
N TRP A 137 6.04 -12.24 -10.12
CA TRP A 137 7.37 -12.80 -10.26
C TRP A 137 7.68 -13.71 -9.06
N ALA A 138 8.40 -14.78 -9.30
CA ALA A 138 8.90 -15.65 -8.24
C ALA A 138 10.26 -16.25 -8.62
N THR A 139 11.01 -16.65 -7.59
CA THR A 139 12.23 -17.46 -7.72
C THR A 139 11.89 -18.95 -7.77
N ASP A 140 12.85 -19.78 -8.17
CA ASP A 140 12.80 -21.23 -8.00
C ASP A 140 12.77 -21.59 -6.50
N ASP A 141 12.29 -22.79 -6.17
CA ASP A 141 11.98 -23.18 -4.78
C ASP A 141 13.18 -23.11 -3.82
N ASP A 142 14.37 -23.42 -4.31
CA ASP A 142 15.60 -23.44 -3.50
C ASP A 142 16.30 -22.09 -3.40
N VAL A 143 15.84 -21.09 -4.15
CA VAL A 143 16.45 -19.77 -4.20
C VAL A 143 15.81 -18.86 -3.15
N LYS A 144 16.55 -18.58 -2.09
CA LYS A 144 16.11 -17.77 -0.95
C LYS A 144 16.46 -16.28 -1.09
N THR A 145 17.37 -15.93 -1.97
CA THR A 145 17.80 -14.55 -2.19
C THR A 145 17.87 -14.25 -3.68
N ALA A 146 17.30 -13.13 -4.08
CA ALA A 146 17.36 -12.67 -5.46
C ALA A 146 17.44 -11.14 -5.52
N THR A 147 18.07 -10.66 -6.57
CA THR A 147 18.18 -9.22 -6.87
C THR A 147 17.31 -8.89 -8.07
N LEU A 148 16.53 -7.82 -7.94
CA LEU A 148 15.81 -7.18 -9.02
C LEU A 148 16.54 -5.90 -9.41
N THR A 149 16.96 -5.79 -10.67
CA THR A 149 17.61 -4.58 -11.18
C THR A 149 16.68 -3.85 -12.13
N LEU A 150 16.39 -2.59 -11.83
CA LEU A 150 15.61 -1.70 -12.67
C LEU A 150 16.53 -0.69 -13.33
N THR A 151 16.48 -0.60 -14.65
CA THR A 151 17.33 0.31 -15.43
C THR A 151 16.47 1.21 -16.29
N TRP A 152 16.71 2.49 -16.22
CA TRP A 152 16.05 3.52 -17.05
C TRP A 152 17.00 4.08 -18.08
N SER A 153 16.50 4.55 -19.21
CA SER A 153 17.30 5.18 -20.28
C SER A 153 17.94 6.51 -19.87
N ARG A 154 17.44 7.12 -18.81
CA ARG A 154 17.95 8.35 -18.20
C ARG A 154 17.71 8.34 -16.69
N PRO A 155 18.52 9.08 -15.91
CA PRO A 155 18.35 9.16 -14.47
C PRO A 155 16.91 9.52 -14.06
N GLN A 156 16.42 8.86 -13.01
CA GLN A 156 15.11 9.10 -12.42
C GLN A 156 15.26 9.45 -10.94
N THR A 157 14.36 10.28 -10.44
CA THR A 157 14.24 10.53 -9.00
C THR A 157 13.16 9.62 -8.45
N VAL A 158 13.53 8.61 -7.70
CA VAL A 158 12.61 7.71 -7.00
C VAL A 158 12.41 8.22 -5.57
N ARG A 159 11.16 8.41 -5.18
CA ARG A 159 10.79 8.87 -3.83
C ARG A 159 10.09 7.81 -3.00
N TYR A 160 9.36 6.94 -3.65
CA TYR A 160 8.59 5.87 -3.03
C TYR A 160 8.86 4.56 -3.76
N VAL A 161 8.96 3.48 -3.02
CA VAL A 161 9.00 2.12 -3.54
C VAL A 161 7.86 1.36 -2.90
N ASP A 162 6.99 0.82 -3.73
CA ASP A 162 5.90 -0.06 -3.31
C ASP A 162 6.25 -1.50 -3.68
N LEU A 163 6.35 -2.36 -2.66
CA LEU A 163 6.63 -3.78 -2.81
C LEU A 163 5.37 -4.57 -2.43
N MET A 164 4.65 -5.01 -3.45
CA MET A 164 3.41 -5.75 -3.27
C MET A 164 3.64 -7.25 -3.46
N GLU A 165 3.52 -8.02 -2.40
CA GLU A 165 3.57 -9.47 -2.47
C GLU A 165 2.26 -10.07 -2.99
N HIS A 166 2.34 -11.24 -3.63
CA HIS A 166 1.16 -12.04 -3.96
C HIS A 166 0.66 -12.76 -2.70
N ILE A 167 0.05 -12.00 -1.80
CA ILE A 167 -0.28 -12.39 -0.42
C ILE A 167 -1.18 -13.65 -0.32
N ARG A 168 -1.95 -13.97 -1.35
CA ARG A 168 -2.74 -15.22 -1.42
C ARG A 168 -1.91 -16.49 -1.25
N ARG A 169 -0.60 -16.42 -1.43
CA ARG A 169 0.35 -17.53 -1.23
C ARG A 169 1.14 -17.41 0.07
N GLY A 170 0.69 -16.53 0.97
CA GLY A 170 1.39 -16.19 2.19
C GLY A 170 2.54 -15.19 1.95
N GLN A 171 2.98 -14.56 3.01
CA GLN A 171 4.14 -13.67 2.99
C GLN A 171 5.41 -14.50 2.80
N ARG A 172 6.27 -14.07 1.88
CA ARG A 172 7.51 -14.76 1.50
C ARG A 172 8.75 -13.90 1.70
N VAL A 173 8.64 -12.59 1.49
CA VAL A 173 9.76 -11.67 1.65
C VAL A 173 9.95 -11.39 3.13
N ARG A 174 11.08 -11.84 3.69
CA ARG A 174 11.42 -11.62 5.10
C ARG A 174 12.23 -10.34 5.31
N ALA A 175 13.06 -10.01 4.36
CA ALA A 175 13.87 -8.80 4.40
C ALA A 175 14.20 -8.36 2.97
N PHE A 176 14.38 -7.08 2.78
CA PHE A 176 14.88 -6.50 1.54
C PHE A 176 15.73 -5.27 1.84
N HIS A 177 16.56 -4.89 0.88
CA HIS A 177 17.22 -3.59 0.91
C HIS A 177 17.24 -2.97 -0.49
N ILE A 178 17.36 -1.66 -0.55
CA ILE A 178 17.32 -0.87 -1.78
C ILE A 178 18.64 -0.13 -1.89
N GLU A 179 19.29 -0.25 -3.04
CA GLU A 179 20.56 0.41 -3.38
C GLU A 179 20.38 1.52 -4.41
#